data_23669d240adc99bf3d72bf7aa721a1c1
#
_entry.id   23669d240adc99bf3d72bf7aa721a1c1
#
_cell.length_a   1.000
_cell.length_b   1.000
_cell.length_c   1.000
_cell.angle_alpha   90.00
_cell.angle_beta   90.00
_cell.angle_gamma   90.00
#
_symmetry.space_group_name_H-M   'P 1'
#
loop_
_entity.id
_entity.type
_entity.pdbx_description
1 polymer ?
#
loop_
_entity_poly.entity_id
_entity_poly.type
_entity_poly.pdbx_seq_one_letter_code
_entity_poly.pdbx_strand_id
1 'polypeptide(L)'
;MLTDTLTIRHYQKLTDSLVEMWNRGYRYDDLRLFLDGYLAALRHSNSLEPYQIHRLEEETTRYIYDPSNFEMPQPQPQVDYY
;
A
#
# COMPACT_ATOMS: atom_id res chain seq x y z
N MET A 1 9.89 4.85 10.47
CA MET A 1 10.14 3.46 10.11
C MET A 1 9.30 2.52 10.96
N LEU A 2 8.77 1.48 10.34
CA LEU A 2 7.95 0.50 11.05
C LEU A 2 8.87 -0.52 11.72
N THR A 3 8.62 -0.78 13.00
CA THR A 3 9.50 -1.64 13.77
C THR A 3 8.81 -2.87 14.36
N ASP A 4 7.49 -2.87 14.51
CA ASP A 4 6.83 -4.03 15.07
C ASP A 4 6.27 -4.94 13.97
N THR A 5 6.21 -6.23 14.27
CA THR A 5 5.85 -7.24 13.28
C THR A 5 4.45 -7.06 12.71
N LEU A 6 3.50 -6.68 13.55
CA LEU A 6 2.13 -6.56 13.10
C LEU A 6 1.95 -5.40 12.13
N THR A 7 2.57 -4.26 12.44
CA THR A 7 2.53 -3.10 11.57
C THR A 7 3.23 -3.39 10.25
N ILE A 8 4.37 -4.07 10.31
CA ILE A 8 5.10 -4.45 9.10
C ILE A 8 4.26 -5.36 8.21
N ARG A 9 3.53 -6.30 8.82
CA ARG A 9 2.69 -7.21 8.06
C ARG A 9 1.56 -6.46 7.35
N HIS A 10 0.95 -5.49 8.03
CA HIS A 10 -0.07 -4.66 7.41
C HIS A 10 0.51 -3.82 6.27
N TYR A 11 1.71 -3.30 6.48
CA TYR A 11 2.38 -2.53 5.44
C TYR A 11 2.60 -3.39 4.19
N GLN A 12 3.05 -4.63 4.38
CA GLN A 12 3.27 -5.53 3.25
C GLN A 12 1.97 -5.82 2.50
N LYS A 13 0.89 -6.10 3.24
CA LYS A 13 -0.40 -6.35 2.61
C LYS A 13 -0.89 -5.14 1.85
N LEU A 14 -0.73 -3.95 2.45
CA LEU A 14 -1.17 -2.72 1.80
C LEU A 14 -0.38 -2.46 0.52
N THR A 15 0.94 -2.53 0.59
CA THR A 15 1.75 -2.22 -0.59
C THR A 15 1.54 -3.23 -1.70
N ASP A 16 1.38 -4.51 -1.36
CA ASP A 16 1.07 -5.52 -2.38
C ASP A 16 -0.25 -5.21 -3.06
N SER A 17 -1.27 -4.84 -2.28
CA SER A 17 -2.57 -4.50 -2.83
C SER A 17 -2.53 -3.25 -3.68
N LEU A 18 -1.76 -2.25 -3.27
CA LEU A 18 -1.63 -1.00 -4.02
C LEU A 18 -1.00 -1.26 -5.39
N VAL A 19 0.04 -2.09 -5.43
CA VAL A 19 0.68 -2.43 -6.70
C VAL A 19 -0.28 -3.20 -7.59
N GLU A 20 -1.01 -4.14 -7.02
CA GLU A 20 -1.97 -4.91 -7.79
C GLU A 20 -3.06 -4.01 -8.37
N MET A 21 -3.57 -3.06 -7.58
CA MET A 21 -4.56 -2.11 -8.05
C MET A 21 -4.02 -1.28 -9.21
N TRP A 22 -2.79 -0.79 -9.05
CA TRP A 22 -2.16 -0.02 -10.11
C TRP A 22 -2.09 -0.81 -11.41
N ASN A 23 -1.71 -2.08 -11.30
CA ASN A 23 -1.59 -2.93 -12.47
C ASN A 23 -2.94 -3.20 -13.13
N ARG A 24 -4.02 -3.07 -12.38
CA ARG A 24 -5.37 -3.20 -12.90
C ARG A 24 -5.91 -1.92 -13.50
N GLY A 25 -5.16 -0.84 -13.46
CA GLY A 25 -5.57 0.43 -14.04
C GLY A 25 -6.04 1.47 -13.05
N TYR A 26 -6.09 1.14 -11.76
CA TYR A 26 -6.45 2.15 -10.74
C TYR A 26 -5.33 3.18 -10.63
N ARG A 27 -5.68 4.37 -10.20
CA ARG A 27 -4.72 5.46 -10.11
C ARG A 27 -4.74 6.07 -8.72
N TYR A 28 -4.02 7.16 -8.52
CA TYR A 28 -3.74 7.69 -7.19
C TYR A 28 -4.97 7.93 -6.34
N ASP A 29 -6.04 8.47 -6.92
CA ASP A 29 -7.25 8.73 -6.15
C ASP A 29 -7.85 7.43 -5.61
N ASP A 30 -7.83 6.39 -6.44
CA ASP A 30 -8.34 5.08 -6.03
C ASP A 30 -7.49 4.47 -4.94
N LEU A 31 -6.17 4.55 -5.11
CA LEU A 31 -5.24 4.00 -4.13
C LEU A 31 -5.39 4.71 -2.79
N ARG A 32 -5.56 6.03 -2.83
CA ARG A 32 -5.73 6.80 -1.62
C ARG A 32 -7.02 6.43 -0.92
N LEU A 33 -8.09 6.25 -1.66
CA LEU A 33 -9.36 5.85 -1.10
C LEU A 33 -9.27 4.48 -0.45
N PHE A 34 -8.62 3.54 -1.12
CA PHE A 34 -8.40 2.20 -0.55
C PHE A 34 -7.61 2.29 0.75
N LEU A 35 -6.54 3.06 0.76
CA LEU A 35 -5.72 3.23 1.96
C LEU A 35 -6.54 3.82 3.10
N ASP A 36 -7.32 4.84 2.82
CA ASP A 36 -8.15 5.47 3.85
C ASP A 36 -9.14 4.47 4.46
N GLY A 37 -9.74 3.64 3.62
CA GLY A 37 -10.67 2.61 4.10
C GLY A 37 -9.97 1.55 4.94
N TYR A 38 -8.80 1.13 4.52
CA TYR A 38 -8.02 0.13 5.26
C TYR A 38 -7.65 0.67 6.64
N LEU A 39 -7.16 1.90 6.69
CA LEU A 39 -6.78 2.51 7.96
C LEU A 39 -7.99 2.72 8.88
N ALA A 40 -9.13 3.08 8.29
CA ALA A 40 -10.35 3.22 9.07
C ALA A 40 -10.74 1.90 9.71
N ALA A 41 -10.63 0.81 8.96
CA ALA A 41 -10.94 -0.51 9.49
C ALA A 41 -10.01 -0.88 10.64
N LEU A 42 -8.74 -0.54 10.53
CA LEU A 42 -7.79 -0.81 11.61
C LEU A 42 -8.13 -0.01 12.86
N ARG A 43 -8.55 1.24 12.69
CA ARG A 43 -8.95 2.05 13.84
C ARG A 43 -10.17 1.45 14.54
N HIS A 44 -11.11 0.96 13.77
CA HIS A 44 -12.33 0.38 14.35
C HIS A 44 -12.08 -0.97 15.01
N SER A 45 -11.09 -1.70 14.54
CA SER A 45 -10.82 -3.04 15.07
C SER A 45 -10.05 -3.03 16.38
N ASN A 46 -9.43 -1.91 16.72
CA ASN A 46 -8.60 -1.77 17.93
C ASN A 46 -7.45 -2.77 17.98
N SER A 47 -7.03 -3.26 16.82
CA SER A 47 -5.94 -4.25 16.77
C SER A 47 -4.56 -3.61 16.82
N LEU A 48 -4.49 -2.30 16.59
CA LEU A 48 -3.25 -1.55 16.65
C LEU A 48 -3.43 -0.32 17.52
N GLU A 49 -2.34 0.13 18.13
CA GLU A 49 -2.36 1.37 18.87
C GLU A 49 -2.43 2.55 17.92
N PRO A 50 -3.02 3.69 18.35
CA PRO A 50 -3.12 4.85 17.46
C PRO A 50 -1.79 5.30 16.86
N TYR A 51 -0.69 5.24 17.62
CA TYR A 51 0.60 5.66 17.06
C TYR A 51 1.09 4.70 15.99
N GLN A 52 0.74 3.42 16.08
CA GLN A 52 1.11 2.44 15.08
C GLN A 52 0.35 2.71 13.77
N ILE A 53 -0.93 3.04 13.88
CA ILE A 53 -1.74 3.37 12.70
C ILE A 53 -1.19 4.63 12.04
N HIS A 54 -0.81 5.62 12.84
CA HIS A 54 -0.25 6.86 12.31
C HIS A 54 1.05 6.58 11.54
N ARG A 55 1.94 5.76 12.10
CA ARG A 55 3.16 5.38 11.42
C ARG A 55 2.87 4.63 10.14
N LEU A 56 1.92 3.71 10.19
CA LEU A 56 1.53 2.95 9.00
C LEU A 56 1.02 3.89 7.92
N GLU A 57 0.20 4.88 8.30
CA GLU A 57 -0.31 5.85 7.36
C GLU A 57 0.82 6.65 6.73
N GLU A 58 1.78 7.10 7.52
CA GLU A 58 2.91 7.86 7.01
C GLU A 58 3.69 7.06 5.97
N GLU A 59 4.00 5.81 6.28
CA GLU A 59 4.82 5.00 5.38
C GLU A 59 4.07 4.61 4.11
N THR A 60 2.78 4.29 4.23
CA THR A 60 2.01 3.93 3.05
C THR A 60 1.70 5.14 2.18
N THR A 61 1.51 6.31 2.77
CA THR A 61 1.33 7.53 1.99
C THR A 61 2.59 7.84 1.20
N ARG A 62 3.75 7.69 1.84
CA ARG A 62 5.03 7.88 1.15
C ARG A 62 5.18 6.90 0.00
N TYR A 63 4.74 5.66 0.21
CA TYR A 63 4.80 4.63 -0.82
C TYR A 63 3.96 5.02 -2.04
N ILE A 64 2.73 5.48 -1.80
CA ILE A 64 1.83 5.85 -2.89
C ILE A 64 2.41 6.97 -3.75
N TYR A 65 3.07 7.93 -3.13
CA TYR A 65 3.56 9.10 -3.85
C TYR A 65 4.99 8.97 -4.35
N ASP A 66 5.54 7.76 -4.30
CA ASP A 66 6.84 7.47 -4.89
C ASP A 66 6.60 6.73 -6.21
N PRO A 67 6.75 7.40 -7.36
CA PRO A 67 6.44 6.78 -8.64
C PRO A 67 7.24 5.51 -8.91
N SER A 68 8.42 5.37 -8.34
CA SER A 68 9.25 4.22 -8.62
C SER A 68 8.61 2.91 -8.13
N ASN A 69 7.68 2.99 -7.20
CA ASN A 69 7.01 1.79 -6.71
C ASN A 69 6.03 1.21 -7.73
N PHE A 70 5.63 2.01 -8.71
CA PHE A 70 4.62 1.62 -9.70
C PHE A 70 5.14 1.59 -11.12
N GLU A 71 6.36 2.06 -11.34
CA GLU A 71 6.96 1.95 -12.63
C GLU A 71 7.40 0.56 -12.79
N MET A 72 6.79 -0.15 -13.66
CA MET A 72 7.16 -1.47 -13.76
C MET A 72 8.12 -1.64 -14.73
N PRO A 73 9.20 -1.72 -14.42
CA PRO A 73 10.11 -2.08 -15.39
C PRO A 73 9.85 -3.43 -15.75
N GLN A 74 9.26 -4.04 -15.67
CA GLN A 74 9.17 -5.20 -16.00
C GLN A 74 9.31 -5.68 -16.92
N PRO A 75 9.84 -5.97 -17.21
CA PRO A 75 10.09 -6.33 -18.15
C PRO A 75 9.31 -7.23 -18.66
N GLN A 76 9.09 -7.43 -18.59
CA GLN A 76 8.64 -8.01 -18.95
C GLN A 76 8.38 -8.31 -19.64
N PRO A 77 8.46 -8.59 -20.12
CA PRO A 77 8.13 -8.94 -20.82
C PRO A 77 7.41 -9.38 -21.24
N GLN A 78 7.33 -9.33 -21.39
CA GLN A 78 6.83 -9.66 -21.76
C GLN A 78 6.31 -10.10 -22.34
N VAL A 79 6.43 -10.24 -22.63
CA VAL A 79 6.05 -10.65 -23.15
C VAL A 79 5.35 -11.14 -23.67
N ASP A 80 5.31 -11.08 -23.90
CA ASP A 80 4.81 -11.45 -24.39
C ASP A 80 4.13 -12.03 -24.92
N TYR A 81 4.09 -12.14 -25.17
CA TYR A 81 3.60 -12.60 -25.67
C TYR A 81 2.80 -13.02 -26.27
N TYR A 82 2.69 -12.86 -26.41
CA TYR A 82 2.12 -13.08 -27.06
C TYR A 82 1.96 -13.43 -27.65
#